data_3891ad92b67afbaea11a19fdd2bfc200
#
_entry.id   3891ad92b67afbaea11a19fdd2bfc200
#
_cell.length_a   1.000
_cell.length_b   1.000
_cell.length_c   1.000
_cell.angle_alpha   90.00
_cell.angle_beta   90.00
_cell.angle_gamma   90.00
#
_symmetry.space_group_name_H-M   'P 1'
#
loop_
_entity.id
_entity.type
_entity.pdbx_description
1 polymer ?
#
loop_
_entity_poly.entity_id
_entity_poly.type
_entity_poly.pdbx_seq_one_letter_code
_entity_poly.pdbx_strand_id
1 'polypeptide(L)'
;MDIHEYQAKKILSSFGVTIPRGGIVYSPENAENKAREIGGSKWVVKAQIHSGARGKAGGIIVCDTPLAVAQATDKLIGKKLVTNQTGPEGKVANRIYIEEATDIERELYLGLVFDRSSESIMVVASTEGGMSVEEISKEKPETIIRSKIEVAVGMQSFQAREIAFGLGIEPDLIRRVSETIIGCYKAFSELDATMVEVNPLVISKQKQILALDCKMSFDNNAMFRRTQVSELRDKTQEDEKEVFASDRGLNYVSLDGNIGNIINGAGLAMASMDMIKLAGGSPANFLDVGGGATPDKIVKAFKLITMDEKVQVILVNIFAGINRCDWVAEGIVQALEKIEIKVPLVIRLAGTNVEKGNQILKDSNINYIEANTLEDAANKAVGALKK
;
A
#
# COMPACT_ATOMS: atom_id res chain seq x y z
N MET A 1 -4.16 -1.32 -3.46
CA MET A 1 -3.15 -2.00 -4.30
C MET A 1 -2.29 -0.94 -4.96
N ASP A 2 -0.97 -1.02 -4.79
CA ASP A 2 -0.01 -0.12 -5.45
C ASP A 2 0.56 -0.77 -6.70
N ILE A 3 1.02 0.07 -7.65
CA ILE A 3 1.70 -0.38 -8.86
C ILE A 3 3.05 0.33 -9.02
N HIS A 4 3.93 -0.20 -9.89
CA HIS A 4 5.21 0.43 -10.18
C HIS A 4 5.06 1.72 -11.01
N GLU A 5 6.05 2.61 -10.91
CA GLU A 5 6.11 3.87 -11.66
C GLU A 5 5.90 3.67 -13.17
N TYR A 6 6.59 2.71 -13.80
CA TYR A 6 6.47 2.48 -15.24
C TYR A 6 5.06 2.03 -15.65
N GLN A 7 4.35 1.31 -14.77
CA GLN A 7 2.96 0.91 -14.97
C GLN A 7 2.03 2.11 -14.83
N ALA A 8 2.23 2.94 -13.79
CA ALA A 8 1.49 4.18 -13.59
C ALA A 8 1.65 5.13 -14.79
N LYS A 9 2.88 5.33 -15.27
CA LYS A 9 3.16 6.12 -16.47
C LYS A 9 2.42 5.59 -17.70
N LYS A 10 2.45 4.27 -17.93
CA LYS A 10 1.74 3.64 -19.04
C LYS A 10 0.23 3.87 -18.98
N ILE A 11 -0.35 3.75 -17.79
CA ILE A 11 -1.76 4.06 -17.56
C ILE A 11 -2.03 5.53 -17.86
N LEU A 12 -1.32 6.45 -17.22
CA LEU A 12 -1.53 7.89 -17.40
C LEU A 12 -1.37 8.31 -18.88
N SER A 13 -0.41 7.71 -19.59
CA SER A 13 -0.23 7.96 -21.04
C SER A 13 -1.46 7.55 -21.85
N SER A 14 -2.17 6.49 -21.50
CA SER A 14 -3.42 6.10 -22.16
C SER A 14 -4.57 7.09 -21.94
N PHE A 15 -4.45 7.94 -20.93
CA PHE A 15 -5.37 9.05 -20.66
C PHE A 15 -4.87 10.40 -21.16
N GLY A 16 -3.86 10.41 -22.03
CA GLY A 16 -3.35 11.62 -22.68
C GLY A 16 -2.31 12.40 -21.88
N VAL A 17 -1.81 11.87 -20.78
CA VAL A 17 -0.69 12.46 -20.02
C VAL A 17 0.63 12.13 -20.74
N THR A 18 1.41 13.14 -21.08
CA THR A 18 2.70 12.94 -21.75
C THR A 18 3.76 12.47 -20.74
N ILE A 19 4.51 11.44 -21.12
CA ILE A 19 5.60 10.84 -20.34
C ILE A 19 6.89 10.81 -21.18
N PRO A 20 8.08 10.78 -20.56
CA PRO A 20 9.32 10.53 -21.29
C PRO A 20 9.31 9.14 -21.96
N ARG A 21 10.06 9.01 -23.05
CA ARG A 21 10.30 7.69 -23.66
C ARG A 21 11.07 6.83 -22.68
N GLY A 22 10.66 5.59 -22.51
CA GLY A 22 11.28 4.69 -21.54
C GLY A 22 10.91 3.23 -21.73
N GLY A 23 11.60 2.37 -21.01
CA GLY A 23 11.35 0.93 -21.03
C GLY A 23 11.90 0.21 -19.81
N ILE A 24 11.31 -0.95 -19.51
CA ILE A 24 11.67 -1.81 -18.39
C ILE A 24 12.75 -2.81 -18.82
N VAL A 25 13.67 -3.11 -17.89
CA VAL A 25 14.65 -4.18 -18.02
C VAL A 25 14.73 -4.97 -16.73
N TYR A 26 15.14 -6.23 -16.85
CA TYR A 26 15.26 -7.19 -15.75
C TYR A 26 16.71 -7.67 -15.55
N SER A 27 17.62 -7.22 -16.39
CA SER A 27 19.03 -7.55 -16.28
C SER A 27 19.92 -6.46 -16.90
N PRO A 28 21.19 -6.34 -16.46
CA PRO A 28 22.13 -5.38 -17.01
C PRO A 28 22.44 -5.59 -18.51
N GLU A 29 22.43 -6.84 -19.00
CA GLU A 29 22.75 -7.20 -20.38
C GLU A 29 21.75 -6.56 -21.37
N ASN A 30 20.50 -6.39 -20.94
CA ASN A 30 19.46 -5.78 -21.77
C ASN A 30 19.44 -4.24 -21.69
N ALA A 31 20.10 -3.67 -20.68
CA ALA A 31 19.99 -2.26 -20.36
C ALA A 31 20.64 -1.36 -21.41
N GLU A 32 21.81 -1.74 -21.91
CA GLU A 32 22.51 -0.99 -22.97
C GLU A 32 21.71 -0.95 -24.28
N ASN A 33 21.15 -2.10 -24.68
CA ASN A 33 20.32 -2.18 -25.88
C ASN A 33 19.03 -1.35 -25.71
N LYS A 34 18.43 -1.39 -24.51
CA LYS A 34 17.23 -0.58 -24.20
C LYS A 34 17.54 0.91 -24.27
N ALA A 35 18.68 1.38 -23.78
CA ALA A 35 19.10 2.77 -23.89
C ALA A 35 19.26 3.21 -25.36
N ARG A 36 19.85 2.35 -26.21
CA ARG A 36 19.99 2.62 -27.66
C ARG A 36 18.63 2.65 -28.36
N GLU A 37 17.69 1.77 -27.98
CA GLU A 37 16.30 1.73 -28.50
C GLU A 37 15.54 3.01 -28.14
N ILE A 38 15.64 3.48 -26.90
CA ILE A 38 15.00 4.72 -26.43
C ILE A 38 15.56 5.92 -27.20
N GLY A 39 16.86 5.90 -27.52
CA GLY A 39 17.55 7.03 -28.14
C GLY A 39 17.85 8.15 -27.16
N GLY A 40 18.24 9.31 -27.68
CA GLY A 40 18.65 10.45 -26.86
C GLY A 40 20.15 10.46 -26.57
N SER A 41 20.60 11.40 -25.74
CA SER A 41 22.00 11.59 -25.35
C SER A 41 22.26 11.34 -23.87
N LYS A 42 21.21 11.29 -23.06
CA LYS A 42 21.25 11.04 -21.60
C LYS A 42 20.06 10.20 -21.18
N TRP A 43 20.26 9.38 -20.19
CA TRP A 43 19.25 8.48 -19.65
C TRP A 43 19.19 8.56 -18.14
N VAL A 44 18.01 8.25 -17.58
CA VAL A 44 17.79 8.09 -16.15
C VAL A 44 17.44 6.63 -15.88
N VAL A 45 18.22 6.00 -15.01
CA VAL A 45 18.05 4.61 -14.59
C VAL A 45 17.37 4.60 -13.22
N LYS A 46 16.18 4.02 -13.11
CA LYS A 46 15.31 4.09 -11.93
C LYS A 46 14.98 2.71 -11.40
N ALA A 47 15.37 2.41 -10.17
CA ALA A 47 14.93 1.22 -9.47
C ALA A 47 13.38 1.24 -9.28
N GLN A 48 12.73 0.11 -9.53
CA GLN A 48 11.28 -0.01 -9.41
C GLN A 48 10.91 -0.73 -8.11
N ILE A 49 10.44 0.04 -7.14
CA ILE A 49 9.88 -0.44 -5.87
C ILE A 49 8.59 0.32 -5.57
N HIS A 50 7.69 -0.25 -4.76
CA HIS A 50 6.48 0.45 -4.30
C HIS A 50 6.84 1.41 -3.15
N SER A 51 7.57 2.47 -3.47
CA SER A 51 7.94 3.53 -2.54
C SER A 51 8.33 4.80 -3.28
N GLY A 52 8.03 5.95 -2.67
CA GLY A 52 8.57 7.24 -3.06
C GLY A 52 10.00 7.47 -2.54
N ALA A 53 10.54 8.68 -2.79
CA ALA A 53 11.85 9.14 -2.31
C ALA A 53 13.04 8.23 -2.74
N ARG A 54 12.90 7.47 -3.84
CA ARG A 54 13.95 6.58 -4.38
C ARG A 54 15.23 7.32 -4.71
N GLY A 55 15.14 8.57 -5.16
CA GLY A 55 16.30 9.42 -5.46
C GLY A 55 17.18 9.64 -4.24
N LYS A 56 16.56 10.00 -3.09
CA LYS A 56 17.27 10.19 -1.80
C LYS A 56 17.93 8.88 -1.32
N ALA A 57 17.36 7.72 -1.67
CA ALA A 57 17.89 6.38 -1.35
C ALA A 57 18.94 5.86 -2.36
N GLY A 58 19.35 6.66 -3.35
CA GLY A 58 20.28 6.26 -4.40
C GLY A 58 19.71 5.28 -5.42
N GLY A 59 18.39 5.20 -5.55
CA GLY A 59 17.67 4.35 -6.51
C GLY A 59 17.48 4.98 -7.89
N ILE A 60 18.02 6.18 -8.14
CA ILE A 60 17.96 6.91 -9.42
C ILE A 60 19.34 7.37 -9.81
N ILE A 61 19.79 7.04 -11.04
CA ILE A 61 21.12 7.35 -11.55
C ILE A 61 20.98 7.96 -12.96
N VAL A 62 21.61 9.11 -13.18
CA VAL A 62 21.69 9.74 -14.52
C VAL A 62 22.93 9.21 -15.24
N CYS A 63 22.80 8.89 -16.53
CA CYS A 63 23.82 8.27 -17.34
C CYS A 63 23.97 9.01 -18.68
N ASP A 64 25.22 9.22 -19.11
CA ASP A 64 25.54 9.92 -20.35
C ASP A 64 25.91 8.96 -21.50
N THR A 65 26.01 7.65 -21.23
CA THR A 65 26.32 6.64 -22.26
C THR A 65 25.49 5.38 -22.03
N PRO A 66 25.17 4.60 -23.09
CA PRO A 66 24.48 3.32 -22.94
C PRO A 66 25.24 2.31 -22.07
N LEU A 67 26.59 2.32 -22.10
CA LEU A 67 27.38 1.48 -21.20
C LEU A 67 27.21 1.88 -19.72
N ALA A 68 27.16 3.19 -19.44
CA ALA A 68 26.90 3.67 -18.07
C ALA A 68 25.49 3.26 -17.60
N VAL A 69 24.50 3.17 -18.50
CA VAL A 69 23.16 2.65 -18.18
C VAL A 69 23.22 1.18 -17.73
N ALA A 70 24.00 0.34 -18.44
CA ALA A 70 24.19 -1.06 -18.03
C ALA A 70 24.86 -1.16 -16.65
N GLN A 71 25.92 -0.38 -16.41
CA GLN A 71 26.60 -0.34 -15.11
C GLN A 71 25.71 0.17 -13.97
N ALA A 72 24.88 1.18 -14.24
CA ALA A 72 23.91 1.68 -13.28
C ALA A 72 22.81 0.64 -12.97
N THR A 73 22.38 -0.10 -13.99
CA THR A 73 21.42 -1.19 -13.83
C THR A 73 22.00 -2.31 -12.97
N ASP A 74 23.24 -2.72 -13.18
CA ASP A 74 23.94 -3.72 -12.36
C ASP A 74 24.06 -3.29 -10.88
N LYS A 75 24.29 -2.01 -10.64
CA LYS A 75 24.34 -1.44 -9.28
C LYS A 75 22.99 -1.45 -8.57
N LEU A 76 21.87 -1.37 -9.29
CA LEU A 76 20.53 -1.19 -8.73
C LEU A 76 19.71 -2.46 -8.69
N ILE A 77 19.86 -3.37 -9.66
CA ILE A 77 19.09 -4.62 -9.72
C ILE A 77 19.43 -5.50 -8.51
N GLY A 78 18.42 -6.09 -7.88
CA GLY A 78 18.60 -6.87 -6.66
C GLY A 78 18.98 -6.06 -5.41
N LYS A 79 19.21 -4.73 -5.54
CA LYS A 79 19.56 -3.89 -4.41
C LYS A 79 18.34 -3.66 -3.52
N LYS A 80 18.56 -3.77 -2.21
CA LYS A 80 17.60 -3.39 -1.19
C LYS A 80 17.66 -1.87 -0.98
N LEU A 81 16.58 -1.19 -1.24
CA LEU A 81 16.44 0.26 -1.04
C LEU A 81 15.63 0.54 0.22
N VAL A 82 16.18 1.36 1.10
CA VAL A 82 15.53 1.85 2.32
C VAL A 82 15.16 3.31 2.12
N THR A 83 13.86 3.61 2.21
CA THR A 83 13.30 4.95 2.13
C THR A 83 12.47 5.24 3.38
N ASN A 84 12.03 6.47 3.57
CA ASN A 84 11.14 6.83 4.68
C ASN A 84 9.79 6.07 4.65
N GLN A 85 9.42 5.50 3.48
CA GLN A 85 8.15 4.80 3.28
C GLN A 85 8.29 3.26 3.32
N THR A 86 9.50 2.71 3.18
CA THR A 86 9.71 1.24 3.19
C THR A 86 9.98 0.68 4.58
N GLY A 87 10.19 1.55 5.56
CA GLY A 87 10.72 1.12 6.85
C GLY A 87 12.18 0.61 6.77
N PRO A 88 12.75 0.16 7.89
CA PRO A 88 14.15 -0.31 7.95
C PRO A 88 14.40 -1.59 7.15
N GLU A 89 13.35 -2.39 6.93
CA GLU A 89 13.42 -3.62 6.14
C GLU A 89 13.76 -3.35 4.68
N GLY A 90 13.37 -2.20 4.14
CA GLY A 90 13.60 -1.83 2.74
C GLY A 90 12.85 -2.71 1.75
N LYS A 91 12.97 -2.38 0.44
CA LYS A 91 12.38 -3.19 -0.64
C LYS A 91 13.42 -3.49 -1.72
N VAL A 92 13.40 -4.70 -2.27
CA VAL A 92 14.33 -5.14 -3.29
C VAL A 92 13.85 -4.68 -4.67
N ALA A 93 14.76 -4.08 -5.45
CA ALA A 93 14.48 -3.67 -6.81
C ALA A 93 14.69 -4.83 -7.79
N ASN A 94 13.63 -5.55 -8.13
CA ASN A 94 13.67 -6.70 -9.05
C ASN A 94 13.59 -6.30 -10.52
N ARG A 95 13.40 -5.02 -10.82
CA ARG A 95 13.29 -4.47 -12.17
C ARG A 95 13.76 -3.01 -12.19
N ILE A 96 14.26 -2.60 -13.34
CA ILE A 96 14.81 -1.26 -13.56
C ILE A 96 14.06 -0.60 -14.72
N TYR A 97 13.64 0.63 -14.53
CA TYR A 97 13.06 1.45 -15.58
C TYR A 97 14.13 2.42 -16.12
N ILE A 98 14.32 2.43 -17.43
CA ILE A 98 15.25 3.32 -18.11
C ILE A 98 14.41 4.29 -18.92
N GLU A 99 14.67 5.58 -18.78
CA GLU A 99 14.00 6.60 -19.56
C GLU A 99 14.96 7.66 -20.08
N GLU A 100 14.56 8.36 -21.15
CA GLU A 100 15.27 9.52 -21.65
C GLU A 100 15.27 10.64 -20.60
N ALA A 101 16.44 11.24 -20.37
CA ALA A 101 16.55 12.37 -19.46
C ALA A 101 15.85 13.62 -20.05
N THR A 102 15.19 14.37 -19.21
CA THR A 102 14.48 15.59 -19.57
C THR A 102 15.23 16.81 -19.08
N ASP A 103 15.41 17.82 -19.94
CA ASP A 103 15.93 19.13 -19.55
C ASP A 103 14.83 19.93 -18.86
N ILE A 104 14.86 19.93 -17.54
CA ILE A 104 13.83 20.54 -16.69
C ILE A 104 14.01 22.05 -16.64
N GLU A 105 12.91 22.79 -16.80
CA GLU A 105 12.81 24.22 -16.56
C GLU A 105 12.08 24.51 -15.24
N ARG A 106 10.94 23.83 -15.00
CA ARG A 106 10.16 23.95 -13.76
C ARG A 106 9.68 22.59 -13.30
N GLU A 107 9.68 22.38 -12.01
CA GLU A 107 9.09 21.22 -11.34
C GLU A 107 7.83 21.64 -10.58
N LEU A 108 6.77 20.86 -10.74
CA LEU A 108 5.47 21.07 -10.14
C LEU A 108 5.04 19.79 -9.41
N TYR A 109 4.18 19.93 -8.41
CA TYR A 109 3.48 18.83 -7.77
C TYR A 109 2.04 18.74 -8.27
N LEU A 110 1.55 17.54 -8.53
CA LEU A 110 0.14 17.25 -8.81
C LEU A 110 -0.27 15.95 -8.13
N GLY A 111 -1.26 16.02 -7.26
CA GLY A 111 -1.86 14.88 -6.58
C GLY A 111 -3.37 14.88 -6.66
N LEU A 112 -3.97 13.70 -6.77
CA LEU A 112 -5.41 13.47 -6.66
C LEU A 112 -5.63 12.41 -5.58
N VAL A 113 -6.48 12.71 -4.60
CA VAL A 113 -6.77 11.83 -3.46
C VAL A 113 -8.24 11.94 -3.07
N PHE A 114 -8.74 10.94 -2.36
CA PHE A 114 -10.02 11.08 -1.67
C PHE A 114 -9.85 11.92 -0.40
N ASP A 115 -10.66 12.96 -0.29
CA ASP A 115 -10.87 13.65 0.97
C ASP A 115 -12.12 13.08 1.65
N ARG A 116 -11.89 12.30 2.69
CA ARG A 116 -12.97 11.65 3.45
C ARG A 116 -13.82 12.65 4.23
N SER A 117 -13.25 13.79 4.63
CA SER A 117 -13.94 14.81 5.42
C SER A 117 -14.98 15.55 4.58
N SER A 118 -14.70 15.80 3.32
CA SER A 118 -15.59 16.46 2.37
C SER A 118 -16.29 15.49 1.40
N GLU A 119 -16.08 14.17 1.54
CA GLU A 119 -16.65 13.10 0.71
C GLU A 119 -16.45 13.36 -0.80
N SER A 120 -15.28 13.87 -1.17
CA SER A 120 -14.98 14.35 -2.51
C SER A 120 -13.60 13.93 -3.01
N ILE A 121 -13.35 14.13 -4.29
CA ILE A 121 -12.00 14.02 -4.85
C ILE A 121 -11.31 15.37 -4.69
N MET A 122 -10.14 15.38 -4.07
CA MET A 122 -9.33 16.58 -3.91
C MET A 122 -8.17 16.54 -4.89
N VAL A 123 -8.06 17.58 -5.71
CA VAL A 123 -6.85 17.84 -6.49
C VAL A 123 -5.96 18.78 -5.69
N VAL A 124 -4.73 18.36 -5.47
CA VAL A 124 -3.68 19.13 -4.78
C VAL A 124 -2.56 19.41 -5.78
N ALA A 125 -2.22 20.66 -5.96
CA ALA A 125 -1.14 21.06 -6.84
C ALA A 125 -0.23 22.08 -6.14
N SER A 126 1.06 22.13 -6.51
CA SER A 126 2.00 23.12 -5.99
C SER A 126 3.03 23.51 -7.02
N THR A 127 3.55 24.73 -6.89
CA THR A 127 4.70 25.23 -7.63
C THR A 127 6.01 24.60 -7.20
N GLU A 128 6.02 23.85 -6.11
CA GLU A 128 7.17 23.13 -5.56
C GLU A 128 7.05 21.65 -5.93
N GLY A 129 7.82 21.20 -6.92
CA GLY A 129 7.93 19.78 -7.28
C GLY A 129 9.19 19.12 -6.71
N GLY A 130 9.26 17.79 -6.80
CA GLY A 130 10.42 17.01 -6.33
C GLY A 130 10.53 16.85 -4.80
N MET A 131 9.66 17.50 -4.03
CA MET A 131 9.52 17.36 -2.58
C MET A 131 8.26 16.56 -2.24
N SER A 132 8.21 15.97 -1.05
CA SER A 132 6.96 15.33 -0.59
C SER A 132 5.89 16.39 -0.26
N VAL A 133 4.61 16.05 -0.43
CA VAL A 133 3.51 16.97 -0.14
C VAL A 133 3.48 17.36 1.33
N GLU A 134 3.94 16.47 2.22
CA GLU A 134 4.06 16.72 3.66
C GLU A 134 5.16 17.76 3.95
N GLU A 135 6.29 17.69 3.25
CA GLU A 135 7.36 18.70 3.33
C GLU A 135 6.85 20.06 2.81
N ILE A 136 6.21 20.09 1.62
CA ILE A 136 5.62 21.32 1.06
C ILE A 136 4.59 21.91 2.02
N SER A 137 3.72 21.09 2.62
CA SER A 137 2.68 21.56 3.54
C SER A 137 3.22 22.19 4.82
N LYS A 138 4.42 21.78 5.24
CA LYS A 138 5.08 22.34 6.44
C LYS A 138 5.90 23.59 6.13
N GLU A 139 6.64 23.57 5.02
CA GLU A 139 7.62 24.61 4.72
C GLU A 139 7.04 25.76 3.89
N LYS A 140 6.10 25.44 2.97
CA LYS A 140 5.54 26.39 1.99
C LYS A 140 4.04 26.17 1.75
N PRO A 141 3.20 26.19 2.80
CA PRO A 141 1.77 25.88 2.69
C PRO A 141 1.01 26.82 1.73
N GLU A 142 1.51 28.02 1.52
CA GLU A 142 0.94 29.04 0.62
C GLU A 142 1.08 28.65 -0.86
N THR A 143 2.00 27.74 -1.21
CA THR A 143 2.18 27.28 -2.60
C THR A 143 1.19 26.18 -2.97
N ILE A 144 0.41 25.68 -2.00
CA ILE A 144 -0.52 24.56 -2.21
C ILE A 144 -1.87 25.08 -2.67
N ILE A 145 -2.26 24.64 -3.86
CA ILE A 145 -3.58 24.86 -4.45
C ILE A 145 -4.41 23.61 -4.19
N ARG A 146 -5.63 23.79 -3.72
CA ARG A 146 -6.61 22.72 -3.52
C ARG A 146 -7.86 23.00 -4.34
N SER A 147 -8.32 22.01 -5.09
CA SER A 147 -9.57 22.10 -5.84
C SER A 147 -10.42 20.87 -5.53
N LYS A 148 -11.60 21.12 -4.97
CA LYS A 148 -12.57 20.08 -4.67
C LYS A 148 -13.35 19.73 -5.93
N ILE A 149 -13.46 18.44 -6.24
CA ILE A 149 -14.21 17.92 -7.38
C ILE A 149 -15.43 17.17 -6.86
N GLU A 150 -16.61 17.67 -7.21
CA GLU A 150 -17.88 17.01 -6.89
C GLU A 150 -18.02 15.74 -7.73
N VAL A 151 -18.17 14.59 -7.06
CA VAL A 151 -18.21 13.28 -7.72
C VAL A 151 -19.33 13.18 -8.76
N ALA A 152 -20.49 13.77 -8.48
CA ALA A 152 -21.65 13.72 -9.38
C ALA A 152 -21.45 14.49 -10.68
N VAL A 153 -20.61 15.53 -10.69
CA VAL A 153 -20.37 16.41 -11.85
C VAL A 153 -19.07 16.05 -12.57
N GLY A 154 -18.11 15.56 -11.80
CA GLY A 154 -16.75 15.31 -12.27
C GLY A 154 -15.94 16.60 -12.45
N MET A 155 -14.69 16.44 -12.84
CA MET A 155 -13.78 17.58 -13.07
C MET A 155 -14.17 18.34 -14.34
N GLN A 156 -14.38 19.64 -14.19
CA GLN A 156 -14.71 20.51 -15.31
C GLN A 156 -13.44 21.23 -15.84
N SER A 157 -13.43 21.54 -17.14
CA SER A 157 -12.29 22.17 -17.80
C SER A 157 -11.90 23.52 -17.18
N PHE A 158 -12.84 24.26 -16.61
CA PHE A 158 -12.53 25.52 -15.95
C PHE A 158 -11.72 25.32 -14.65
N GLN A 159 -12.03 24.26 -13.88
CA GLN A 159 -11.29 23.93 -12.66
C GLN A 159 -9.82 23.57 -12.97
N ALA A 160 -9.60 22.78 -14.01
CA ALA A 160 -8.23 22.47 -14.46
C ALA A 160 -7.46 23.75 -14.88
N ARG A 161 -8.14 24.70 -15.55
CA ARG A 161 -7.55 25.99 -15.90
C ARG A 161 -7.26 26.85 -14.66
N GLU A 162 -8.17 26.89 -13.68
CA GLU A 162 -7.94 27.62 -12.43
C GLU A 162 -6.71 27.09 -11.68
N ILE A 163 -6.53 25.77 -11.63
CA ILE A 163 -5.32 25.16 -11.07
C ILE A 163 -4.09 25.59 -11.85
N ALA A 164 -4.13 25.52 -13.19
CA ALA A 164 -3.01 25.94 -14.04
C ALA A 164 -2.66 27.42 -13.85
N PHE A 165 -3.65 28.33 -13.74
CA PHE A 165 -3.44 29.73 -13.40
C PHE A 165 -2.82 29.91 -12.02
N GLY A 166 -3.34 29.20 -11.01
CA GLY A 166 -2.80 29.22 -9.65
C GLY A 166 -1.34 28.77 -9.56
N LEU A 167 -0.93 27.81 -10.41
CA LEU A 167 0.45 27.37 -10.56
C LEU A 167 1.35 28.40 -11.30
N GLY A 168 0.79 29.53 -11.73
CA GLY A 168 1.54 30.53 -12.49
C GLY A 168 2.07 30.00 -13.84
N ILE A 169 1.26 29.22 -14.53
CA ILE A 169 1.62 28.65 -15.83
C ILE A 169 1.50 29.73 -16.90
N GLU A 170 2.48 29.75 -17.83
CA GLU A 170 2.48 30.64 -18.98
C GLU A 170 1.21 30.43 -19.84
N PRO A 171 0.61 31.50 -20.41
CA PRO A 171 -0.69 31.42 -21.10
C PRO A 171 -0.74 30.37 -22.23
N ASP A 172 0.34 30.19 -22.97
CA ASP A 172 0.47 29.22 -24.07
C ASP A 172 0.52 27.76 -23.59
N LEU A 173 0.86 27.52 -22.33
CA LEU A 173 0.95 26.20 -21.73
C LEU A 173 -0.28 25.81 -20.89
N ILE A 174 -1.15 26.75 -20.54
CA ILE A 174 -2.33 26.51 -19.68
C ILE A 174 -3.19 25.37 -20.23
N ARG A 175 -3.43 25.36 -21.54
CA ARG A 175 -4.23 24.29 -22.17
C ARG A 175 -3.59 22.91 -21.93
N ARG A 176 -2.30 22.75 -22.17
CA ARG A 176 -1.59 21.46 -22.02
C ARG A 176 -1.53 20.99 -20.58
N VAL A 177 -1.28 21.90 -19.63
CA VAL A 177 -1.31 21.57 -18.19
C VAL A 177 -2.73 21.17 -17.78
N SER A 178 -3.75 21.89 -18.24
CA SER A 178 -5.16 21.54 -17.96
C SER A 178 -5.54 20.19 -18.53
N GLU A 179 -5.12 19.85 -19.75
CA GLU A 179 -5.34 18.54 -20.38
C GLU A 179 -4.65 17.43 -19.58
N THR A 180 -3.43 17.66 -19.06
CA THR A 180 -2.71 16.74 -18.18
C THR A 180 -3.46 16.49 -16.87
N ILE A 181 -3.94 17.55 -16.21
CA ILE A 181 -4.72 17.44 -14.95
C ILE A 181 -6.01 16.65 -15.21
N ILE A 182 -6.73 16.92 -16.29
CA ILE A 182 -7.94 16.20 -16.67
C ILE A 182 -7.64 14.72 -16.97
N GLY A 183 -6.51 14.43 -17.64
CA GLY A 183 -6.05 13.07 -17.90
C GLY A 183 -5.80 12.28 -16.61
N CYS A 184 -5.13 12.89 -15.64
CA CYS A 184 -4.92 12.31 -14.31
C CYS A 184 -6.25 12.06 -13.58
N TYR A 185 -7.20 13.01 -13.66
CA TYR A 185 -8.53 12.85 -13.07
C TYR A 185 -9.32 11.70 -13.70
N LYS A 186 -9.30 11.59 -15.04
CA LYS A 186 -9.96 10.48 -15.75
C LYS A 186 -9.39 9.14 -15.34
N ALA A 187 -8.06 9.01 -15.29
CA ALA A 187 -7.39 7.80 -14.83
C ALA A 187 -7.79 7.46 -13.38
N PHE A 188 -7.85 8.47 -12.49
CA PHE A 188 -8.30 8.32 -11.11
C PHE A 188 -9.73 7.77 -11.03
N SER A 189 -10.66 8.44 -11.72
CA SER A 189 -12.10 8.12 -11.62
C SER A 189 -12.48 6.82 -12.35
N GLU A 190 -11.95 6.62 -13.57
CA GLU A 190 -12.34 5.49 -14.42
C GLU A 190 -11.71 4.16 -13.98
N LEU A 191 -10.59 4.19 -13.26
CA LEU A 191 -9.88 2.98 -12.83
C LEU A 191 -10.05 2.67 -11.34
N ASP A 192 -10.92 3.37 -10.63
CA ASP A 192 -11.11 3.23 -9.19
C ASP A 192 -9.78 3.43 -8.42
N ALA A 193 -8.98 4.44 -8.83
CA ALA A 193 -7.79 4.78 -8.09
C ALA A 193 -8.15 5.49 -6.78
N THR A 194 -7.34 5.28 -5.75
CA THR A 194 -7.43 5.96 -4.46
C THR A 194 -6.44 7.10 -4.36
N MET A 195 -5.40 7.06 -5.20
CA MET A 195 -4.38 8.09 -5.31
C MET A 195 -3.78 8.08 -6.71
N VAL A 196 -3.57 9.26 -7.27
CA VAL A 196 -2.70 9.53 -8.42
C VAL A 196 -1.78 10.67 -8.02
N GLU A 197 -0.49 10.44 -8.05
CA GLU A 197 0.53 11.46 -7.75
C GLU A 197 1.50 11.54 -8.93
N VAL A 198 1.74 12.75 -9.39
CA VAL A 198 2.78 13.09 -10.36
C VAL A 198 3.75 14.06 -9.69
N ASN A 199 4.95 13.58 -9.36
CA ASN A 199 5.90 14.37 -8.57
C ASN A 199 7.36 14.02 -8.92
N PRO A 200 7.99 14.83 -9.81
CA PRO A 200 7.47 16.07 -10.36
C PRO A 200 6.66 15.90 -11.66
N LEU A 201 5.67 16.76 -11.83
CA LEU A 201 5.17 17.16 -13.14
C LEU A 201 6.07 18.30 -13.64
N VAL A 202 6.66 18.15 -14.81
CA VAL A 202 7.66 19.14 -15.25
C VAL A 202 7.24 19.91 -16.49
N ILE A 203 7.71 21.15 -16.57
CA ILE A 203 7.82 21.91 -17.80
C ILE A 203 9.26 21.80 -18.25
N SER A 204 9.49 21.22 -19.42
CA SER A 204 10.82 21.12 -19.99
C SER A 204 11.26 22.44 -20.63
N LYS A 205 12.58 22.59 -20.87
CA LYS A 205 13.12 23.74 -21.65
C LYS A 205 12.54 23.83 -23.07
N GLN A 206 12.03 22.71 -23.60
CA GLN A 206 11.33 22.63 -24.88
C GLN A 206 9.83 22.92 -24.73
N LYS A 207 9.40 23.43 -23.58
CA LYS A 207 8.00 23.77 -23.25
C LYS A 207 7.04 22.56 -23.38
N GLN A 208 7.53 21.34 -23.11
CA GLN A 208 6.72 20.14 -23.00
C GLN A 208 6.25 19.96 -21.54
N ILE A 209 5.04 19.45 -21.37
CA ILE A 209 4.51 19.08 -20.04
C ILE A 209 4.68 17.57 -19.89
N LEU A 210 5.46 17.12 -18.92
CA LEU A 210 5.87 15.72 -18.75
C LEU A 210 5.70 15.23 -17.32
N ALA A 211 5.10 14.06 -17.15
CA ALA A 211 5.04 13.36 -15.87
C ALA A 211 6.33 12.53 -15.70
N LEU A 212 7.28 13.02 -14.87
CA LEU A 212 8.58 12.37 -14.69
C LEU A 212 8.60 11.27 -13.65
N ASP A 213 7.83 11.39 -12.59
CA ASP A 213 7.60 10.31 -11.62
C ASP A 213 6.10 10.24 -11.31
N CYS A 214 5.58 9.03 -11.29
CA CYS A 214 4.17 8.76 -11.11
C CYS A 214 3.96 7.65 -10.08
N LYS A 215 3.03 7.88 -9.18
CA LYS A 215 2.56 6.87 -8.23
C LYS A 215 1.05 6.74 -8.35
N MET A 216 0.56 5.51 -8.40
CA MET A 216 -0.88 5.22 -8.41
C MET A 216 -1.19 4.11 -7.43
N SER A 217 -2.28 4.31 -6.71
CA SER A 217 -2.87 3.31 -5.81
C SER A 217 -4.34 3.10 -6.18
N PHE A 218 -4.83 1.89 -6.02
CA PHE A 218 -6.19 1.50 -6.42
C PHE A 218 -6.96 0.91 -5.25
N ASP A 219 -8.28 1.04 -5.30
CA ASP A 219 -9.18 0.42 -4.34
C ASP A 219 -9.18 -1.11 -4.52
N ASN A 220 -8.73 -1.85 -3.52
CA ASN A 220 -8.74 -3.30 -3.53
C ASN A 220 -10.15 -3.88 -3.72
N ASN A 221 -11.18 -3.18 -3.22
CA ASN A 221 -12.58 -3.59 -3.35
C ASN A 221 -13.11 -3.48 -4.79
N ALA A 222 -12.43 -2.73 -5.66
CA ALA A 222 -12.80 -2.56 -7.06
C ALA A 222 -12.07 -3.54 -8.01
N MET A 223 -11.06 -4.26 -7.54
CA MET A 223 -10.19 -5.07 -8.40
C MET A 223 -10.92 -6.20 -9.13
N PHE A 224 -12.03 -6.71 -8.59
CA PHE A 224 -12.85 -7.72 -9.27
C PHE A 224 -13.43 -7.24 -10.62
N ARG A 225 -13.63 -5.92 -10.78
CA ARG A 225 -14.10 -5.28 -12.01
C ARG A 225 -12.99 -4.59 -12.82
N ARG A 226 -11.77 -4.54 -12.28
CA ARG A 226 -10.58 -3.90 -12.90
C ARG A 226 -9.49 -4.94 -13.15
N THR A 227 -9.82 -5.99 -13.91
CA THR A 227 -8.92 -7.12 -14.16
C THR A 227 -7.58 -6.70 -14.74
N GLN A 228 -7.56 -5.78 -15.71
CA GLN A 228 -6.32 -5.26 -16.30
C GLN A 228 -5.42 -4.53 -15.28
N VAL A 229 -6.00 -3.84 -14.31
CA VAL A 229 -5.26 -3.21 -13.23
C VAL A 229 -4.78 -4.25 -12.22
N SER A 230 -5.65 -5.21 -11.88
CA SER A 230 -5.33 -6.31 -10.97
C SER A 230 -4.13 -7.16 -11.43
N GLU A 231 -3.96 -7.36 -12.75
CA GLU A 231 -2.82 -8.07 -13.34
C GLU A 231 -1.48 -7.34 -13.16
N LEU A 232 -1.50 -6.05 -12.84
CA LEU A 232 -0.29 -5.26 -12.58
C LEU A 232 0.27 -5.43 -11.17
N ARG A 233 -0.44 -6.15 -10.28
CA ARG A 233 -0.05 -6.38 -8.89
C ARG A 233 1.29 -7.09 -8.80
N ASP A 234 2.20 -6.53 -8.02
CA ASP A 234 3.48 -7.16 -7.71
C ASP A 234 3.53 -7.59 -6.23
N LYS A 235 3.18 -8.85 -5.99
CA LYS A 235 3.17 -9.42 -4.64
C LYS A 235 4.55 -9.42 -3.96
N THR A 236 5.65 -9.33 -4.72
CA THR A 236 7.01 -9.27 -4.16
C THR A 236 7.31 -7.93 -3.49
N GLN A 237 6.47 -6.94 -3.71
CA GLN A 237 6.56 -5.60 -3.10
C GLN A 237 5.58 -5.40 -1.94
N GLU A 238 4.79 -6.40 -1.60
CA GLU A 238 3.82 -6.36 -0.50
C GLU A 238 4.36 -7.10 0.73
N ASP A 239 3.71 -6.95 1.88
CA ASP A 239 4.01 -7.75 3.07
C ASP A 239 3.59 -9.21 2.83
N GLU A 240 4.49 -10.17 3.09
CA GLU A 240 4.25 -11.59 2.83
C GLU A 240 3.04 -12.13 3.61
N LYS A 241 2.80 -11.63 4.83
CA LYS A 241 1.67 -12.04 5.67
C LYS A 241 0.36 -11.49 5.12
N GLU A 242 0.36 -10.25 4.64
CA GLU A 242 -0.82 -9.64 3.99
C GLU A 242 -1.17 -10.34 2.67
N VAL A 243 -0.15 -10.70 1.87
CA VAL A 243 -0.33 -11.53 0.66
C VAL A 243 -0.90 -12.90 1.01
N PHE A 244 -0.32 -13.57 2.01
CA PHE A 244 -0.80 -14.88 2.47
C PHE A 244 -2.27 -14.82 2.92
N ALA A 245 -2.63 -13.78 3.66
CA ALA A 245 -3.99 -13.54 4.15
C ALA A 245 -4.98 -13.29 3.01
N SER A 246 -4.64 -12.37 2.12
CA SER A 246 -5.46 -11.99 0.97
C SER A 246 -5.78 -13.18 0.07
N ASP A 247 -4.77 -14.01 -0.25
CA ASP A 247 -4.92 -15.21 -1.07
C ASP A 247 -5.83 -16.28 -0.42
N ARG A 248 -6.12 -16.16 0.88
CA ARG A 248 -6.95 -17.10 1.66
C ARG A 248 -8.25 -16.52 2.18
N GLY A 249 -8.58 -15.29 1.75
CA GLY A 249 -9.81 -14.61 2.13
C GLY A 249 -9.86 -14.21 3.61
N LEU A 250 -8.70 -13.89 4.19
CA LEU A 250 -8.55 -13.31 5.52
C LEU A 250 -8.28 -11.80 5.39
N ASN A 251 -8.90 -11.00 6.25
CA ASN A 251 -8.60 -9.58 6.37
C ASN A 251 -7.51 -9.40 7.43
N TYR A 252 -6.31 -9.06 7.01
CA TYR A 252 -5.15 -8.95 7.88
C TYR A 252 -4.36 -7.66 7.60
N VAL A 253 -3.88 -7.04 8.66
CA VAL A 253 -2.93 -5.94 8.62
C VAL A 253 -1.83 -6.21 9.65
N SER A 254 -0.58 -6.14 9.23
CA SER A 254 0.59 -6.28 10.11
C SER A 254 0.78 -5.02 10.96
N LEU A 255 1.10 -5.18 12.24
CA LEU A 255 1.40 -4.11 13.19
C LEU A 255 2.70 -4.42 13.94
N ASP A 256 3.20 -3.45 14.72
CA ASP A 256 4.50 -3.57 15.38
C ASP A 256 4.47 -4.14 16.81
N GLY A 257 3.36 -4.76 17.21
CA GLY A 257 3.20 -5.31 18.55
C GLY A 257 3.67 -6.75 18.71
N ASN A 258 3.29 -7.35 19.86
CA ASN A 258 3.70 -8.69 20.27
C ASN A 258 2.52 -9.59 20.73
N ILE A 259 1.28 -9.09 20.64
CA ILE A 259 0.07 -9.89 20.90
C ILE A 259 -0.63 -10.15 19.57
N GLY A 260 -0.57 -11.38 19.08
CA GLY A 260 -1.27 -11.84 17.90
C GLY A 260 -2.78 -11.98 18.14
N ASN A 261 -3.59 -11.50 17.19
CA ASN A 261 -5.04 -11.43 17.33
C ASN A 261 -5.74 -12.26 16.26
N ILE A 262 -6.71 -13.10 16.68
CA ILE A 262 -7.64 -13.84 15.81
C ILE A 262 -9.06 -13.51 16.26
N ILE A 263 -9.78 -12.72 15.47
CA ILE A 263 -11.05 -12.10 15.88
C ILE A 263 -12.06 -12.20 14.75
N ASN A 264 -13.34 -12.22 15.05
CA ASN A 264 -14.38 -12.12 14.04
C ASN A 264 -15.09 -10.77 14.08
N GLY A 265 -15.13 -10.11 12.93
CA GLY A 265 -15.73 -8.80 12.76
C GLY A 265 -14.78 -7.65 13.06
N ALA A 266 -14.67 -6.71 12.12
CA ALA A 266 -13.73 -5.59 12.18
C ALA A 266 -13.93 -4.71 13.43
N GLY A 267 -15.20 -4.47 13.85
CA GLY A 267 -15.51 -3.68 15.03
C GLY A 267 -14.96 -4.31 16.31
N LEU A 268 -15.17 -5.63 16.48
CA LEU A 268 -14.63 -6.36 17.63
C LEU A 268 -13.10 -6.42 17.59
N ALA A 269 -12.50 -6.53 16.40
CA ALA A 269 -11.06 -6.54 16.24
C ALA A 269 -10.45 -5.19 16.69
N MET A 270 -11.00 -4.07 16.25
CA MET A 270 -10.56 -2.74 16.70
C MET A 270 -10.74 -2.56 18.20
N ALA A 271 -11.91 -2.90 18.75
CA ALA A 271 -12.16 -2.81 20.19
C ALA A 271 -11.20 -3.71 21.01
N SER A 272 -10.88 -4.90 20.50
CA SER A 272 -9.91 -5.80 21.17
C SER A 272 -8.51 -5.21 21.18
N MET A 273 -8.07 -4.61 20.09
CA MET A 273 -6.77 -3.93 20.01
C MET A 273 -6.71 -2.73 20.96
N ASP A 274 -7.78 -1.94 21.05
CA ASP A 274 -7.86 -0.82 22.00
C ASP A 274 -7.79 -1.32 23.46
N MET A 275 -8.49 -2.39 23.80
CA MET A 275 -8.43 -3.00 25.12
C MET A 275 -7.04 -3.55 25.46
N ILE A 276 -6.35 -4.17 24.50
CA ILE A 276 -4.95 -4.59 24.67
C ILE A 276 -4.06 -3.39 25.00
N LYS A 277 -4.21 -2.27 24.27
CA LYS A 277 -3.45 -1.04 24.52
C LYS A 277 -3.76 -0.45 25.90
N LEU A 278 -5.03 -0.39 26.29
CA LEU A 278 -5.45 0.08 27.62
C LEU A 278 -4.88 -0.79 28.75
N ALA A 279 -4.76 -2.10 28.53
CA ALA A 279 -4.11 -3.03 29.46
C ALA A 279 -2.56 -2.94 29.47
N GLY A 280 -1.95 -2.07 28.62
CA GLY A 280 -0.52 -1.85 28.51
C GLY A 280 0.22 -2.82 27.58
N GLY A 281 -0.49 -3.51 26.69
CA GLY A 281 0.07 -4.38 25.65
C GLY A 281 0.15 -3.71 24.28
N SER A 282 0.68 -4.44 23.30
CA SER A 282 0.82 -3.99 21.91
C SER A 282 0.29 -5.05 20.95
N PRO A 283 -0.79 -4.77 20.15
CA PRO A 283 -1.28 -5.71 19.17
C PRO A 283 -0.29 -5.87 18.00
N ALA A 284 0.00 -7.13 17.63
CA ALA A 284 0.90 -7.46 16.52
C ALA A 284 0.22 -7.39 15.15
N ASN A 285 -1.10 -7.47 15.13
CA ASN A 285 -1.88 -7.46 13.91
C ASN A 285 -3.35 -7.10 14.15
N PHE A 286 -4.00 -6.62 13.11
CA PHE A 286 -5.43 -6.74 12.91
C PHE A 286 -5.68 -8.05 12.14
N LEU A 287 -6.64 -8.88 12.57
CA LEU A 287 -7.12 -10.03 11.80
C LEU A 287 -8.61 -10.24 12.07
N ASP A 288 -9.38 -10.17 10.98
CA ASP A 288 -10.80 -10.50 10.98
C ASP A 288 -11.04 -11.78 10.16
N VAL A 289 -11.48 -12.85 10.82
CA VAL A 289 -11.86 -14.09 10.15
C VAL A 289 -13.23 -14.01 9.47
N GLY A 290 -13.96 -12.90 9.65
CA GLY A 290 -15.26 -12.64 9.05
C GLY A 290 -16.40 -13.47 9.61
N GLY A 291 -17.58 -13.32 8.99
CA GLY A 291 -18.77 -14.12 9.30
C GLY A 291 -18.71 -15.52 8.68
N GLY A 292 -19.16 -16.56 9.43
CA GLY A 292 -19.18 -17.95 8.96
C GLY A 292 -17.78 -18.59 8.87
N ALA A 293 -16.88 -18.27 9.80
CA ALA A 293 -15.56 -18.85 9.84
C ALA A 293 -15.62 -20.37 10.03
N THR A 294 -15.15 -21.11 9.02
CA THR A 294 -15.02 -22.55 9.05
C THR A 294 -13.78 -22.98 9.84
N PRO A 295 -13.70 -24.24 10.35
CA PRO A 295 -12.50 -24.75 11.00
C PRO A 295 -11.22 -24.55 10.17
N ASP A 296 -11.26 -24.81 8.86
CA ASP A 296 -10.13 -24.58 7.95
C ASP A 296 -9.66 -23.12 7.93
N LYS A 297 -10.59 -22.17 8.00
CA LYS A 297 -10.27 -20.74 8.04
C LYS A 297 -9.55 -20.35 9.33
N ILE A 298 -9.93 -20.94 10.46
CA ILE A 298 -9.25 -20.78 11.75
C ILE A 298 -7.83 -21.34 11.70
N VAL A 299 -7.64 -22.55 11.12
CA VAL A 299 -6.30 -23.12 10.91
C VAL A 299 -5.40 -22.18 10.10
N LYS A 300 -5.93 -21.59 9.02
CA LYS A 300 -5.20 -20.60 8.22
C LYS A 300 -4.85 -19.34 9.01
N ALA A 301 -5.76 -18.88 9.88
CA ALA A 301 -5.52 -17.74 10.76
C ALA A 301 -4.37 -18.03 11.73
N PHE A 302 -4.36 -19.20 12.39
CA PHE A 302 -3.25 -19.59 13.26
C PHE A 302 -1.92 -19.67 12.50
N LYS A 303 -1.92 -20.29 11.31
CA LYS A 303 -0.72 -20.35 10.48
C LYS A 303 -0.19 -18.95 10.14
N LEU A 304 -1.07 -18.01 9.85
CA LEU A 304 -0.69 -16.62 9.56
C LEU A 304 -0.05 -15.94 10.77
N ILE A 305 -0.67 -16.04 11.95
CA ILE A 305 -0.14 -15.42 13.17
C ILE A 305 1.22 -16.01 13.57
N THR A 306 1.42 -17.31 13.37
CA THR A 306 2.70 -17.98 13.69
C THR A 306 3.82 -17.67 12.70
N MET A 307 3.55 -17.03 11.56
CA MET A 307 4.57 -16.48 10.66
C MET A 307 5.26 -15.23 11.26
N ASP A 308 4.67 -14.62 12.28
CA ASP A 308 5.25 -13.44 12.92
C ASP A 308 6.06 -13.82 14.16
N GLU A 309 7.38 -13.79 14.03
CA GLU A 309 8.30 -14.11 15.12
C GLU A 309 8.23 -13.13 16.31
N LYS A 310 7.63 -11.95 16.12
CA LYS A 310 7.41 -10.97 17.19
C LYS A 310 6.28 -11.36 18.14
N VAL A 311 5.41 -12.27 17.72
CA VAL A 311 4.25 -12.69 18.51
C VAL A 311 4.69 -13.53 19.72
N GLN A 312 4.35 -13.06 20.90
CA GLN A 312 4.65 -13.70 22.20
C GLN A 312 3.43 -14.25 22.91
N VAL A 313 2.23 -13.83 22.53
CA VAL A 313 0.93 -14.30 23.02
C VAL A 313 -0.07 -14.28 21.86
N ILE A 314 -0.97 -15.26 21.81
CA ILE A 314 -2.08 -15.26 20.85
C ILE A 314 -3.39 -15.06 21.61
N LEU A 315 -4.17 -14.06 21.21
CA LEU A 315 -5.52 -13.81 21.67
C LEU A 315 -6.52 -14.24 20.59
N VAL A 316 -7.36 -15.22 20.91
CA VAL A 316 -8.55 -15.57 20.13
C VAL A 316 -9.77 -14.98 20.82
N ASN A 317 -10.45 -14.03 20.19
CA ASN A 317 -11.63 -13.39 20.73
C ASN A 317 -12.78 -13.46 19.73
N ILE A 318 -13.74 -14.33 20.02
CA ILE A 318 -14.88 -14.60 19.15
C ILE A 318 -16.18 -14.20 19.83
N PHE A 319 -16.96 -13.38 19.14
CA PHE A 319 -18.36 -13.12 19.46
C PHE A 319 -19.23 -13.67 18.32
N ALA A 320 -19.75 -14.87 18.50
CA ALA A 320 -20.45 -15.61 17.47
C ALA A 320 -21.92 -15.17 17.35
N GLY A 321 -22.19 -14.34 16.34
CA GLY A 321 -23.55 -14.10 15.82
C GLY A 321 -23.86 -15.09 14.70
N ILE A 322 -23.36 -14.81 13.49
CA ILE A 322 -23.43 -15.72 12.33
C ILE A 322 -22.38 -16.84 12.47
N ASN A 323 -21.22 -16.55 13.04
CA ASN A 323 -20.23 -17.56 13.42
C ASN A 323 -20.79 -18.49 14.49
N ARG A 324 -20.15 -19.65 14.63
CA ARG A 324 -20.48 -20.64 15.66
C ARG A 324 -19.24 -20.97 16.47
N CYS A 325 -19.35 -20.88 17.79
CA CYS A 325 -18.25 -21.15 18.71
C CYS A 325 -17.75 -22.60 18.64
N ASP A 326 -18.61 -23.56 18.34
CA ASP A 326 -18.22 -24.96 18.16
C ASP A 326 -17.32 -25.17 16.93
N TRP A 327 -17.62 -24.54 15.79
CA TRP A 327 -16.76 -24.59 14.61
C TRP A 327 -15.41 -23.89 14.82
N VAL A 328 -15.42 -22.78 15.55
CA VAL A 328 -14.17 -22.10 15.90
C VAL A 328 -13.32 -22.98 16.83
N ALA A 329 -13.93 -23.59 17.83
CA ALA A 329 -13.24 -24.52 18.73
C ALA A 329 -12.65 -25.72 18.00
N GLU A 330 -13.40 -26.37 17.09
CA GLU A 330 -12.90 -27.43 16.21
C GLU A 330 -11.69 -26.94 15.39
N GLY A 331 -11.76 -25.72 14.83
CA GLY A 331 -10.66 -25.12 14.08
C GLY A 331 -9.43 -24.85 14.93
N ILE A 332 -9.59 -24.44 16.17
CA ILE A 332 -8.49 -24.26 17.14
C ILE A 332 -7.81 -25.61 17.41
N VAL A 333 -8.59 -26.65 17.71
CA VAL A 333 -8.08 -28.01 17.96
C VAL A 333 -7.28 -28.49 16.76
N GLN A 334 -7.86 -28.41 15.55
CA GLN A 334 -7.19 -28.81 14.31
C GLN A 334 -5.92 -27.98 14.01
N ALA A 335 -5.89 -26.71 14.39
CA ALA A 335 -4.71 -25.88 14.23
C ALA A 335 -3.56 -26.36 15.14
N LEU A 336 -3.86 -26.63 16.40
CA LEU A 336 -2.88 -27.07 17.38
C LEU A 336 -2.36 -28.50 17.13
N GLU A 337 -3.14 -29.34 16.45
CA GLU A 337 -2.66 -30.65 15.96
C GLU A 337 -1.65 -30.52 14.80
N LYS A 338 -1.77 -29.48 13.99
CA LYS A 338 -0.97 -29.27 12.75
C LYS A 338 0.18 -28.29 12.90
N ILE A 339 0.09 -27.40 13.88
CA ILE A 339 1.00 -26.27 14.08
C ILE A 339 1.48 -26.27 15.53
N GLU A 340 2.78 -26.34 15.75
CA GLU A 340 3.37 -26.18 17.08
C GLU A 340 3.28 -24.72 17.50
N ILE A 341 2.42 -24.41 18.49
CA ILE A 341 2.29 -23.07 19.07
C ILE A 341 3.09 -23.03 20.37
N LYS A 342 4.15 -22.24 20.38
CA LYS A 342 5.11 -22.12 21.49
C LYS A 342 4.81 -20.97 22.44
N VAL A 343 3.76 -20.21 22.17
CA VAL A 343 3.38 -19.03 22.94
C VAL A 343 2.05 -19.26 23.68
N PRO A 344 1.82 -18.57 24.80
CA PRO A 344 0.55 -18.65 25.51
C PRO A 344 -0.64 -18.32 24.61
N LEU A 345 -1.73 -19.08 24.78
CA LEU A 345 -2.97 -18.92 24.05
C LEU A 345 -4.08 -18.47 25.00
N VAL A 346 -4.67 -17.31 24.75
CA VAL A 346 -5.83 -16.79 25.48
C VAL A 346 -7.05 -16.91 24.59
N ILE A 347 -8.12 -17.54 25.08
CA ILE A 347 -9.34 -17.78 24.29
C ILE A 347 -10.55 -17.19 25.02
N ARG A 348 -11.31 -16.37 24.31
CA ARG A 348 -12.64 -15.93 24.69
C ARG A 348 -13.63 -16.34 23.61
N LEU A 349 -14.60 -17.13 23.96
CA LEU A 349 -15.74 -17.48 23.12
C LEU A 349 -17.01 -16.90 23.75
N ALA A 350 -17.90 -16.31 22.95
CA ALA A 350 -19.21 -15.85 23.37
C ALA A 350 -20.21 -15.96 22.19
N GLY A 351 -21.48 -16.10 22.48
CA GLY A 351 -22.56 -16.16 21.48
C GLY A 351 -22.96 -17.57 21.08
N THR A 352 -23.32 -17.78 19.83
CA THR A 352 -23.93 -19.03 19.33
C THR A 352 -23.05 -20.25 19.58
N ASN A 353 -23.63 -21.27 20.24
CA ASN A 353 -22.99 -22.55 20.60
C ASN A 353 -21.75 -22.41 21.50
N VAL A 354 -21.71 -21.41 22.37
CA VAL A 354 -20.56 -21.19 23.27
C VAL A 354 -20.28 -22.36 24.20
N GLU A 355 -21.32 -22.95 24.79
CA GLU A 355 -21.19 -24.10 25.70
C GLU A 355 -20.57 -25.31 25.02
N LYS A 356 -21.03 -25.60 23.78
CA LYS A 356 -20.45 -26.67 22.96
C LYS A 356 -19.01 -26.36 22.54
N GLY A 357 -18.73 -25.12 22.19
CA GLY A 357 -17.36 -24.69 21.85
C GLY A 357 -16.41 -24.85 23.05
N ASN A 358 -16.81 -24.39 24.22
CA ASN A 358 -16.01 -24.56 25.45
C ASN A 358 -15.83 -26.04 25.83
N GLN A 359 -16.84 -26.88 25.61
CA GLN A 359 -16.72 -28.33 25.86
C GLN A 359 -15.68 -28.96 24.93
N ILE A 360 -15.69 -28.64 23.61
CA ILE A 360 -14.72 -29.13 22.65
C ILE A 360 -13.28 -28.75 23.06
N LEU A 361 -13.07 -27.51 23.50
CA LEU A 361 -11.75 -27.06 23.97
C LEU A 361 -11.29 -27.80 25.23
N LYS A 362 -12.19 -28.02 26.19
CA LYS A 362 -11.88 -28.76 27.43
C LYS A 362 -11.54 -30.23 27.16
N ASP A 363 -12.28 -30.88 26.27
CA ASP A 363 -12.09 -32.29 25.92
C ASP A 363 -10.82 -32.55 25.11
N SER A 364 -10.27 -31.51 24.46
CA SER A 364 -9.08 -31.61 23.59
C SER A 364 -7.74 -31.62 24.32
N ASN A 365 -7.73 -31.47 25.67
CA ASN A 365 -6.49 -31.33 26.47
C ASN A 365 -5.53 -30.23 26.04
N ILE A 366 -6.01 -29.20 25.35
CA ILE A 366 -5.22 -28.05 24.93
C ILE A 366 -4.93 -27.16 26.14
N ASN A 367 -3.68 -26.69 26.26
CA ASN A 367 -3.32 -25.70 27.26
C ASN A 367 -3.67 -24.30 26.78
N TYR A 368 -4.67 -23.67 27.39
CA TYR A 368 -5.06 -22.28 27.08
C TYR A 368 -5.56 -21.56 28.34
N ILE A 369 -5.58 -20.25 28.27
CA ILE A 369 -6.11 -19.37 29.31
C ILE A 369 -7.52 -18.96 28.89
N GLU A 370 -8.54 -19.42 29.61
CA GLU A 370 -9.92 -19.04 29.35
C GLU A 370 -10.20 -17.60 29.79
N ALA A 371 -10.91 -16.83 28.98
CA ALA A 371 -11.36 -15.49 29.30
C ALA A 371 -12.85 -15.31 29.08
N ASN A 372 -13.51 -14.53 29.96
CA ASN A 372 -14.96 -14.39 30.00
C ASN A 372 -15.45 -13.08 29.37
N THR A 373 -14.72 -11.99 29.58
CA THR A 373 -15.07 -10.67 29.04
C THR A 373 -13.96 -10.17 28.10
N LEU A 374 -14.25 -9.11 27.34
CA LEU A 374 -13.25 -8.49 26.47
C LEU A 374 -12.07 -7.90 27.28
N GLU A 375 -12.38 -7.25 28.40
CA GLU A 375 -11.40 -6.72 29.34
C GLU A 375 -10.54 -7.83 29.97
N ASP A 376 -11.18 -8.91 30.44
CA ASP A 376 -10.50 -10.06 31.00
C ASP A 376 -9.55 -10.71 29.97
N ALA A 377 -9.98 -10.82 28.72
CA ALA A 377 -9.18 -11.35 27.63
C ALA A 377 -7.92 -10.50 27.36
N ALA A 378 -8.06 -9.19 27.32
CA ALA A 378 -6.95 -8.26 27.13
C ALA A 378 -5.96 -8.31 28.32
N ASN A 379 -6.48 -8.27 29.56
CA ASN A 379 -5.65 -8.34 30.77
C ASN A 379 -4.88 -9.66 30.87
N LYS A 380 -5.51 -10.80 30.54
CA LYS A 380 -4.86 -12.11 30.52
C LYS A 380 -3.83 -12.23 29.43
N ALA A 381 -4.08 -11.66 28.24
CA ALA A 381 -3.11 -11.63 27.16
C ALA A 381 -1.87 -10.82 27.54
N VAL A 382 -2.04 -9.63 28.11
CA VAL A 382 -0.93 -8.80 28.60
C VAL A 382 -0.21 -9.46 29.79
N GLY A 383 -0.96 -10.07 30.73
CA GLY A 383 -0.38 -10.81 31.87
C GLY A 383 0.43 -12.03 31.44
N ALA A 384 0.15 -12.63 30.30
CA ALA A 384 0.89 -13.76 29.77
C ALA A 384 2.22 -13.38 29.11
N LEU A 385 2.43 -12.10 28.73
CA LEU A 385 3.70 -11.58 28.24
C LEU A 385 4.80 -11.52 29.32
N LYS A 386 4.44 -11.46 30.58
CA LYS A 386 5.34 -11.23 31.72
C LYS A 386 5.86 -12.52 32.35
N LYS A 387 5.57 -13.64 31.76
CA LYS A 387 6.06 -14.95 32.18
C LYS A 387 7.09 -15.49 31.19
#